data_dee81653c454fa418a96fda752773bea
#
_entry.id   dee81653c454fa418a96fda752773bea
#
_cell.length_a   1.000
_cell.length_b   1.000
_cell.length_c   1.000
_cell.angle_alpha   90.00
_cell.angle_beta   90.00
_cell.angle_gamma   90.00
#
_symmetry.space_group_name_H-M   'P 1'
#
loop_
_entity.id
_entity.type
_entity.pdbx_description
1 polymer ?
#
loop_
_entity_poly.entity_id
_entity_poly.type
_entity_poly.pdbx_seq_one_letter_code
_entity_poly.pdbx_strand_id
1 'polypeptide(L)'
;MTSPADCTPRPALIIACRLCRLQFSPPDKSFKLRRNHNRKIWGDQVSRYDRYVLSQYLLFFGFFALILVAVFWVNRAVVLFDRLIGDGQSALVFLEFTALTLPNLIRMVLPVAAFAASVWVTNRLHNESELTVLRATGTSPWQMARPALAFGIITALMMSVLTHFLLPSSINQLALREREVSRNVTARLLTEGKFLHPAKGVTFYIRQIDPDGTLNDVFLSDRRDPEQSVTYTGARAFLVRDGDKAHLIMVDGMAQRLDHKPQTMSTTVFSDFSYDISSLTQKIGQTTRNIRAISSLELLTAKETITDSEGYSQGALTEELHLRFARALVCVTVALIGFSALMLGTFSRFGVWRQALIAFALLIGVEGLRGIVSEPVLKNPDLWPLIYLPALSGLAIALLFLHLASHPSLLRRRRRAEPGEQLA
;
A
#
# COMPACT_ATOMS: atom_id res chain seq x y z
N MET A 1 -77.36 38.36 47.87
CA MET A 1 -76.29 38.77 48.77
C MET A 1 -74.99 38.26 48.15
N THR A 2 -74.13 38.98 47.71
CA THR A 2 -73.43 40.22 47.76
C THR A 2 -72.60 40.33 46.45
N SER A 3 -72.78 41.34 45.77
CA SER A 3 -71.98 42.47 45.29
C SER A 3 -70.75 42.19 44.44
N PRO A 4 -70.63 42.88 43.27
CA PRO A 4 -69.54 42.77 42.35
C PRO A 4 -68.38 43.74 42.68
N ALA A 5 -67.16 43.35 42.45
CA ALA A 5 -65.99 44.21 42.67
C ALA A 5 -65.37 44.62 41.35
N ASP A 6 -65.23 45.90 41.20
CA ASP A 6 -64.64 46.73 40.18
C ASP A 6 -63.32 46.23 39.57
N CYS A 7 -63.21 46.21 38.25
CA CYS A 7 -62.01 46.20 37.45
C CYS A 7 -61.64 47.62 37.02
N THR A 8 -60.75 48.28 37.77
CA THR A 8 -60.09 49.49 37.31
C THR A 8 -58.79 49.10 36.56
N PRO A 9 -58.53 49.60 35.34
CA PRO A 9 -57.34 49.32 34.62
C PRO A 9 -56.13 50.10 35.15
N ARG A 10 -55.06 49.39 35.50
CA ARG A 10 -53.78 49.97 35.92
C ARG A 10 -53.08 50.66 34.80
N PRO A 11 -52.48 51.85 34.95
CA PRO A 11 -51.89 52.68 33.94
C PRO A 11 -50.44 52.23 33.49
N ALA A 12 -49.99 51.01 33.81
CA ALA A 12 -48.64 50.56 33.53
C ALA A 12 -48.41 50.00 32.11
N LEU A 13 -49.47 49.81 31.30
CA LEU A 13 -49.36 49.18 29.98
C LEU A 13 -49.21 50.18 28.80
N ILE A 14 -49.29 51.48 29.05
CA ILE A 14 -49.20 52.52 27.99
C ILE A 14 -47.76 53.03 27.82
N ILE A 15 -46.86 52.79 28.77
CA ILE A 15 -45.43 53.23 28.68
C ILE A 15 -44.58 52.24 27.84
N ALA A 16 -44.97 50.98 27.73
CA ALA A 16 -44.21 49.97 26.98
C ALA A 16 -44.32 50.10 25.44
N CYS A 17 -45.35 50.77 24.94
CA CYS A 17 -45.57 50.89 23.48
C CYS A 17 -44.92 52.13 22.84
N ARG A 18 -44.37 53.08 23.63
CA ARG A 18 -43.64 54.26 23.12
C ARG A 18 -42.14 54.14 23.04
N LEU A 19 -41.55 53.11 23.64
CA LEU A 19 -40.08 52.82 23.59
C LEU A 19 -39.65 51.94 22.41
N CYS A 20 -40.58 51.40 21.63
CA CYS A 20 -40.27 50.55 20.46
C CYS A 20 -40.14 51.35 19.14
N ARG A 21 -40.20 52.68 19.16
CA ARG A 21 -40.16 53.52 17.96
C ARG A 21 -38.96 54.50 17.88
N LEU A 22 -37.90 54.26 18.61
CA LEU A 22 -36.69 55.05 18.48
C LEU A 22 -35.49 54.11 18.44
N GLN A 23 -34.91 53.98 17.29
CA GLN A 23 -33.53 53.72 16.93
C GLN A 23 -33.39 52.65 15.85
N PHE A 24 -33.91 52.97 14.67
CA PHE A 24 -33.24 52.56 13.44
C PHE A 24 -32.27 53.68 13.06
N SER A 25 -31.11 53.70 13.68
CA SER A 25 -29.95 54.45 13.20
C SER A 25 -29.31 53.66 12.06
N PRO A 26 -28.85 54.33 10.97
CA PRO A 26 -28.13 53.62 9.90
C PRO A 26 -26.87 53.00 10.48
N PRO A 27 -26.37 51.87 9.91
CA PRO A 27 -25.25 51.16 10.49
C PRO A 27 -23.97 52.02 10.43
N ASP A 28 -23.52 52.40 11.61
CA ASP A 28 -22.32 53.17 11.86
C ASP A 28 -21.09 52.41 11.24
N LYS A 29 -20.17 53.14 10.63
CA LYS A 29 -18.94 52.60 10.05
C LYS A 29 -18.07 51.87 11.08
N SER A 30 -18.28 52.12 12.39
CA SER A 30 -17.66 51.38 13.51
C SER A 30 -18.06 49.90 13.57
N PHE A 31 -19.27 49.55 13.08
CA PHE A 31 -19.72 48.13 13.03
C PHE A 31 -18.94 47.32 11.97
N LYS A 32 -18.50 47.93 10.88
CA LYS A 32 -17.68 47.26 9.88
C LYS A 32 -16.24 47.01 10.37
N LEU A 33 -15.68 47.89 11.19
CA LEU A 33 -14.35 47.72 11.78
C LEU A 33 -14.36 46.62 12.86
N ARG A 34 -15.38 46.55 13.66
CA ARG A 34 -15.56 45.50 14.68
C ARG A 34 -15.75 44.12 14.03
N ARG A 35 -16.42 44.06 12.88
CA ARG A 35 -16.62 42.83 12.11
C ARG A 35 -15.34 42.32 11.45
N ASN A 36 -14.46 43.24 11.02
CA ASN A 36 -13.14 42.89 10.46
C ASN A 36 -12.14 42.49 11.55
N HIS A 37 -12.19 43.09 12.73
CA HIS A 37 -11.34 42.71 13.85
C HIS A 37 -11.68 41.31 14.36
N ASN A 38 -12.97 40.99 14.50
CA ASN A 38 -13.41 39.65 14.83
C ASN A 38 -13.05 38.62 13.78
N ARG A 39 -13.09 38.95 12.48
CA ARG A 39 -12.64 38.04 11.40
C ARG A 39 -11.16 37.69 11.52
N LYS A 40 -10.28 38.62 11.88
CA LYS A 40 -8.86 38.34 12.08
C LYS A 40 -8.61 37.45 13.30
N ILE A 41 -9.26 37.73 14.42
CA ILE A 41 -9.13 36.90 15.64
C ILE A 41 -9.61 35.47 15.39
N TRP A 42 -10.73 35.30 14.68
CA TRP A 42 -11.26 33.97 14.31
C TRP A 42 -10.37 33.26 13.29
N GLY A 43 -9.77 33.98 12.34
CA GLY A 43 -8.81 33.43 11.39
C GLY A 43 -7.57 32.86 12.06
N ASP A 44 -7.02 33.54 13.06
CA ASP A 44 -5.85 33.09 13.81
C ASP A 44 -6.16 31.89 14.75
N GLN A 45 -7.34 31.83 15.32
CA GLN A 45 -7.75 30.68 16.16
C GLN A 45 -7.97 29.43 15.33
N VAL A 46 -8.61 29.52 14.17
CA VAL A 46 -8.78 28.39 13.24
C VAL A 46 -7.42 27.89 12.77
N SER A 47 -6.47 28.80 12.48
CA SER A 47 -5.11 28.42 12.09
C SER A 47 -4.35 27.66 13.20
N ARG A 48 -4.52 28.03 14.47
CA ARG A 48 -3.90 27.34 15.61
C ARG A 48 -4.51 25.94 15.81
N TYR A 49 -5.83 25.82 15.68
CA TYR A 49 -6.53 24.55 15.75
C TYR A 49 -6.09 23.63 14.61
N ASP A 50 -6.04 24.10 13.38
CA ASP A 50 -5.61 23.31 12.22
C ASP A 50 -4.20 22.74 12.45
N ARG A 51 -3.27 23.56 12.96
CA ARG A 51 -1.91 23.11 13.28
C ARG A 51 -1.87 22.08 14.41
N TYR A 52 -2.67 22.27 15.45
CA TYR A 52 -2.78 21.33 16.57
C TYR A 52 -3.28 19.97 16.08
N VAL A 53 -4.40 19.94 15.37
CA VAL A 53 -5.01 18.70 14.87
C VAL A 53 -4.09 18.02 13.85
N LEU A 54 -3.45 18.78 12.94
CA LEU A 54 -2.49 18.24 11.99
C LEU A 54 -1.31 17.56 12.71
N SER A 55 -0.78 18.16 13.77
CA SER A 55 0.30 17.56 14.55
C SER A 55 -0.13 16.25 15.22
N GLN A 56 -1.38 16.15 15.68
CA GLN A 56 -1.95 14.90 16.21
C GLN A 56 -2.04 13.82 15.11
N TYR A 57 -2.54 14.17 13.93
CA TYR A 57 -2.59 13.23 12.80
C TYR A 57 -1.21 12.69 12.45
N LEU A 58 -0.20 13.56 12.36
CA LEU A 58 1.17 13.15 12.03
C LEU A 58 1.79 12.26 13.12
N LEU A 59 1.55 12.57 14.38
CA LEU A 59 2.05 11.80 15.52
C LEU A 59 1.45 10.38 15.53
N PHE A 60 0.14 10.26 15.44
CA PHE A 60 -0.53 8.96 15.42
C PHE A 60 -0.27 8.19 14.12
N PHE A 61 -0.12 8.90 13.00
CA PHE A 61 0.31 8.28 11.74
C PHE A 61 1.70 7.64 11.89
N GLY A 62 2.67 8.36 12.46
CA GLY A 62 4.00 7.81 12.74
C GLY A 62 3.93 6.57 13.65
N PHE A 63 3.11 6.62 14.69
CA PHE A 63 2.89 5.50 15.61
C PHE A 63 2.30 4.27 14.90
N PHE A 64 1.19 4.43 14.16
CA PHE A 64 0.56 3.31 13.44
C PHE A 64 1.43 2.80 12.31
N ALA A 65 2.10 3.70 11.57
CA ALA A 65 3.02 3.30 10.50
C ALA A 65 4.17 2.47 11.03
N LEU A 66 4.78 2.89 12.16
CA LEU A 66 5.88 2.15 12.78
C LEU A 66 5.45 0.75 13.23
N ILE A 67 4.30 0.63 13.92
CA ILE A 67 3.79 -0.67 14.38
C ILE A 67 3.50 -1.59 13.18
N LEU A 68 2.78 -1.09 12.18
CA LEU A 68 2.41 -1.89 11.02
C LEU A 68 3.66 -2.30 10.22
N VAL A 69 4.59 -1.36 9.99
CA VAL A 69 5.86 -1.69 9.31
C VAL A 69 6.64 -2.73 10.11
N ALA A 70 6.73 -2.60 11.45
CA ALA A 70 7.43 -3.57 12.30
C ALA A 70 6.81 -4.97 12.19
N VAL A 71 5.49 -5.09 12.25
CA VAL A 71 4.78 -6.37 12.12
C VAL A 71 5.05 -7.02 10.76
N PHE A 72 4.88 -6.27 9.67
CA PHE A 72 5.15 -6.79 8.33
C PHE A 72 6.64 -7.07 8.10
N TRP A 73 7.52 -6.26 8.68
CA TRP A 73 8.96 -6.44 8.61
C TRP A 73 9.40 -7.72 9.31
N VAL A 74 8.92 -7.99 10.53
CA VAL A 74 9.23 -9.23 11.25
C VAL A 74 8.82 -10.45 10.44
N ASN A 75 7.58 -10.46 9.91
CA ASN A 75 7.11 -11.55 9.05
C ASN A 75 8.01 -11.73 7.80
N ARG A 76 8.44 -10.65 7.17
CA ARG A 76 9.32 -10.70 6.01
C ARG A 76 10.74 -11.13 6.39
N ALA A 77 11.23 -10.67 7.54
CA ALA A 77 12.55 -11.01 8.06
C ALA A 77 12.70 -12.52 8.32
N VAL A 78 11.68 -13.16 8.91
CA VAL A 78 11.67 -14.61 9.13
C VAL A 78 11.83 -15.37 7.80
N VAL A 79 11.04 -15.01 6.77
CA VAL A 79 11.13 -15.67 5.47
C VAL A 79 12.49 -15.47 4.78
N LEU A 80 13.08 -14.26 4.94
CA LEU A 80 14.42 -13.98 4.39
C LEU A 80 15.51 -14.70 5.16
N PHE A 81 15.37 -14.80 6.49
CA PHE A 81 16.30 -15.49 7.36
C PHE A 81 16.43 -16.98 6.97
N ASP A 82 15.29 -17.67 6.82
CA ASP A 82 15.27 -19.08 6.42
C ASP A 82 15.98 -19.31 5.08
N ARG A 83 15.82 -18.40 4.13
CA ARG A 83 16.47 -18.50 2.80
C ARG A 83 17.98 -18.22 2.88
N LEU A 84 18.37 -17.10 3.49
CA LEU A 84 19.76 -16.61 3.43
C LEU A 84 20.68 -17.38 4.38
N ILE A 85 20.21 -17.78 5.56
CA ILE A 85 21.01 -18.57 6.50
C ILE A 85 21.08 -20.03 6.06
N GLY A 86 20.00 -20.58 5.51
CA GLY A 86 20.06 -21.89 4.85
C GLY A 86 21.13 -21.95 3.75
N ASP A 87 21.36 -20.85 3.04
CA ASP A 87 22.41 -20.70 2.01
C ASP A 87 23.76 -20.25 2.60
N GLY A 88 23.93 -20.13 3.94
CA GLY A 88 25.17 -19.78 4.63
C GLY A 88 25.66 -18.34 4.36
N GLN A 89 24.76 -17.38 4.09
CA GLN A 89 25.11 -15.97 3.92
C GLN A 89 25.37 -15.27 5.25
N SER A 90 26.12 -14.16 5.22
CA SER A 90 26.43 -13.38 6.42
C SER A 90 25.22 -12.59 6.92
N ALA A 91 25.17 -12.29 8.23
CA ALA A 91 24.14 -11.46 8.84
C ALA A 91 24.06 -10.04 8.23
N LEU A 92 25.17 -9.51 7.71
CA LEU A 92 25.22 -8.21 7.05
C LEU A 92 24.44 -8.21 5.74
N VAL A 93 24.58 -9.27 4.94
CA VAL A 93 23.80 -9.47 3.70
C VAL A 93 22.31 -9.55 4.03
N PHE A 94 21.94 -10.28 5.08
CA PHE A 94 20.56 -10.32 5.56
C PHE A 94 20.01 -8.93 5.91
N LEU A 95 20.78 -8.11 6.63
CA LEU A 95 20.36 -6.75 7.00
C LEU A 95 20.16 -5.85 5.75
N GLU A 96 21.08 -5.94 4.79
CA GLU A 96 21.01 -5.19 3.53
C GLU A 96 19.75 -5.58 2.72
N PHE A 97 19.49 -6.87 2.53
CA PHE A 97 18.28 -7.35 1.84
C PHE A 97 17.00 -6.90 2.53
N THR A 98 17.01 -6.97 3.87
CA THR A 98 15.87 -6.52 4.67
C THR A 98 15.63 -5.03 4.50
N ALA A 99 16.68 -4.21 4.53
CA ALA A 99 16.56 -2.76 4.31
C ALA A 99 16.04 -2.43 2.90
N LEU A 100 16.51 -3.13 1.86
CA LEU A 100 16.07 -2.94 0.48
C LEU A 100 14.60 -3.35 0.26
N THR A 101 14.05 -4.22 1.08
CA THR A 101 12.61 -4.59 0.99
C THR A 101 11.68 -3.62 1.70
N LEU A 102 12.19 -2.76 2.63
CA LEU A 102 11.38 -1.81 3.41
C LEU A 102 10.53 -0.85 2.56
N PRO A 103 11.01 -0.22 1.48
CA PRO A 103 10.20 0.69 0.69
C PRO A 103 8.94 0.05 0.11
N ASN A 104 9.03 -1.22 -0.30
CA ASN A 104 7.87 -1.95 -0.80
C ASN A 104 6.85 -2.27 0.32
N LEU A 105 7.31 -2.54 1.54
CA LEU A 105 6.44 -2.74 2.72
C LEU A 105 5.76 -1.42 3.12
N ILE A 106 6.51 -0.32 3.21
CA ILE A 106 6.00 1.00 3.57
C ILE A 106 4.90 1.42 2.58
N ARG A 107 5.08 1.19 1.28
CA ARG A 107 4.08 1.47 0.25
C ARG A 107 2.74 0.80 0.53
N MET A 108 2.74 -0.41 1.06
CA MET A 108 1.53 -1.18 1.36
C MET A 108 0.84 -0.67 2.63
N VAL A 109 1.64 -0.32 3.63
CA VAL A 109 1.20 0.06 4.97
C VAL A 109 0.69 1.50 5.04
N LEU A 110 1.27 2.41 4.26
CA LEU A 110 1.07 3.85 4.39
C LEU A 110 -0.38 4.30 4.28
N PRO A 111 -1.21 3.83 3.33
CA PRO A 111 -2.64 4.19 3.28
C PRO A 111 -3.42 3.70 4.49
N VAL A 112 -3.09 2.50 4.98
CA VAL A 112 -3.76 1.89 6.15
C VAL A 112 -3.41 2.66 7.42
N ALA A 113 -2.14 3.03 7.59
CA ALA A 113 -1.69 3.85 8.72
C ALA A 113 -2.32 5.26 8.70
N ALA A 114 -2.44 5.87 7.51
CA ALA A 114 -3.10 7.17 7.35
C ALA A 114 -4.60 7.10 7.70
N PHE A 115 -5.27 6.04 7.28
CA PHE A 115 -6.65 5.78 7.66
C PHE A 115 -6.81 5.60 9.18
N ALA A 116 -5.98 4.73 9.77
CA ALA A 116 -6.03 4.45 11.21
C ALA A 116 -5.79 5.73 12.04
N ALA A 117 -4.80 6.54 11.65
CA ALA A 117 -4.54 7.82 12.30
C ALA A 117 -5.72 8.77 12.15
N SER A 118 -6.33 8.85 10.96
CA SER A 118 -7.49 9.71 10.73
C SER A 118 -8.68 9.30 11.59
N VAL A 119 -9.02 8.03 11.64
CA VAL A 119 -10.10 7.51 12.48
C VAL A 119 -9.82 7.73 13.96
N TRP A 120 -8.61 7.39 14.42
CA TRP A 120 -8.22 7.50 15.82
C TRP A 120 -8.29 8.93 16.34
N VAL A 121 -7.63 9.88 15.66
CA VAL A 121 -7.61 11.28 16.05
C VAL A 121 -9.02 11.88 16.03
N THR A 122 -9.79 11.61 14.96
CA THR A 122 -11.17 12.12 14.88
C THR A 122 -12.07 11.55 15.98
N ASN A 123 -11.92 10.27 16.31
CA ASN A 123 -12.62 9.64 17.42
C ASN A 123 -12.24 10.28 18.76
N ARG A 124 -10.95 10.54 18.98
CA ARG A 124 -10.45 11.21 20.19
C ARG A 124 -11.04 12.60 20.33
N LEU A 125 -10.96 13.44 19.29
CA LEU A 125 -11.54 14.78 19.27
C LEU A 125 -13.06 14.77 19.51
N HIS A 126 -13.75 13.70 19.06
CA HIS A 126 -15.16 13.51 19.29
C HIS A 126 -15.45 13.19 20.77
N ASN A 127 -14.70 12.28 21.37
CA ASN A 127 -14.84 11.85 22.76
C ASN A 127 -14.47 12.97 23.76
N GLU A 128 -13.48 13.78 23.44
CA GLU A 128 -13.06 14.95 24.21
C GLU A 128 -14.01 16.17 24.01
N SER A 129 -15.09 15.98 23.22
CA SER A 129 -16.08 17.01 22.88
C SER A 129 -15.55 18.24 22.15
N GLU A 130 -14.29 18.24 21.71
CA GLU A 130 -13.67 19.35 20.98
C GLU A 130 -14.43 19.67 19.67
N LEU A 131 -14.81 18.63 18.90
CA LEU A 131 -15.61 18.80 17.68
C LEU A 131 -17.00 19.38 17.97
N THR A 132 -17.59 19.03 19.11
CA THR A 132 -18.92 19.54 19.54
C THR A 132 -18.83 21.01 19.86
N VAL A 133 -17.83 21.44 20.62
CA VAL A 133 -17.57 22.84 20.94
C VAL A 133 -17.34 23.67 19.67
N LEU A 134 -16.53 23.17 18.73
CA LEU A 134 -16.29 23.84 17.45
C LEU A 134 -17.55 23.99 16.61
N ARG A 135 -18.43 22.99 16.61
CA ARG A 135 -19.74 23.08 15.94
C ARG A 135 -20.63 24.13 16.63
N ALA A 136 -20.62 24.20 17.96
CA ALA A 136 -21.39 25.19 18.73
C ALA A 136 -20.94 26.63 18.46
N THR A 137 -19.66 26.85 18.12
CA THR A 137 -19.13 28.16 17.69
C THR A 137 -19.46 28.51 16.23
N GLY A 138 -20.17 27.64 15.50
CA GLY A 138 -20.60 27.89 14.13
C GLY A 138 -19.56 27.49 13.06
N THR A 139 -18.50 26.75 13.43
CA THR A 139 -17.50 26.25 12.47
C THR A 139 -18.13 25.17 11.59
N SER A 140 -18.02 25.30 10.27
CA SER A 140 -18.59 24.35 9.32
C SER A 140 -17.79 23.02 9.29
N PRO A 141 -18.42 21.87 8.98
CA PRO A 141 -17.71 20.59 8.79
C PRO A 141 -16.60 20.64 7.75
N TRP A 142 -16.75 21.48 6.73
CA TRP A 142 -15.74 21.71 5.69
C TRP A 142 -14.48 22.40 6.24
N GLN A 143 -14.66 23.35 7.15
CA GLN A 143 -13.52 24.01 7.82
C GLN A 143 -12.78 23.03 8.74
N MET A 144 -13.54 22.19 9.47
CA MET A 144 -12.97 21.17 10.33
C MET A 144 -12.25 20.05 9.56
N ALA A 145 -12.57 19.83 8.27
CA ALA A 145 -11.92 18.87 7.42
C ALA A 145 -10.54 19.33 6.90
N ARG A 146 -10.20 20.63 7.02
CA ARG A 146 -8.93 21.18 6.51
C ARG A 146 -7.70 20.47 7.05
N PRO A 147 -7.55 20.22 8.37
CA PRO A 147 -6.38 19.49 8.86
C PRO A 147 -6.31 18.05 8.35
N ALA A 148 -7.44 17.37 8.17
CA ALA A 148 -7.49 16.02 7.59
C ALA A 148 -7.09 16.02 6.11
N LEU A 149 -7.49 17.05 5.35
CA LEU A 149 -7.08 17.23 3.97
C LEU A 149 -5.58 17.54 3.89
N ALA A 150 -5.06 18.44 4.71
CA ALA A 150 -3.63 18.76 4.76
C ALA A 150 -2.80 17.52 5.11
N PHE A 151 -3.24 16.73 6.08
CA PHE A 151 -2.65 15.46 6.43
C PHE A 151 -2.67 14.46 5.26
N GLY A 152 -3.82 14.34 4.57
CA GLY A 152 -3.95 13.51 3.37
C GLY A 152 -3.00 13.93 2.25
N ILE A 153 -2.79 15.23 2.03
CA ILE A 153 -1.84 15.76 1.05
C ILE A 153 -0.39 15.41 1.45
N ILE A 154 -0.03 15.56 2.73
CA ILE A 154 1.31 15.21 3.21
C ILE A 154 1.58 13.71 2.99
N THR A 155 0.65 12.84 3.36
CA THR A 155 0.78 11.38 3.16
C THR A 155 0.79 11.01 1.68
N ALA A 156 0.04 11.71 0.83
CA ALA A 156 0.08 11.55 -0.62
C ALA A 156 1.44 11.95 -1.22
N LEU A 157 2.02 13.04 -0.74
CA LEU A 157 3.37 13.46 -1.15
C LEU A 157 4.42 12.41 -0.74
N MET A 158 4.34 11.90 0.50
CA MET A 158 5.21 10.82 0.97
C MET A 158 5.05 9.56 0.10
N MET A 159 3.81 9.16 -0.23
CA MET A 159 3.54 8.05 -1.13
C MET A 159 4.10 8.28 -2.53
N SER A 160 3.96 9.49 -3.06
CA SER A 160 4.50 9.86 -4.37
C SER A 160 6.02 9.74 -4.41
N VAL A 161 6.73 10.32 -3.44
CA VAL A 161 8.19 10.19 -3.33
C VAL A 161 8.61 8.72 -3.22
N LEU A 162 7.89 7.96 -2.42
CA LEU A 162 8.17 6.53 -2.23
C LEU A 162 8.01 5.73 -3.53
N THR A 163 6.91 5.93 -4.28
CA THR A 163 6.60 5.13 -5.47
C THR A 163 7.38 5.54 -6.71
N HIS A 164 7.72 6.85 -6.85
CA HIS A 164 8.43 7.34 -8.03
C HIS A 164 9.95 7.22 -7.92
N PHE A 165 10.53 7.31 -6.71
CA PHE A 165 11.98 7.37 -6.50
C PHE A 165 12.50 6.18 -5.68
N LEU A 166 12.00 5.99 -4.45
CA LEU A 166 12.57 5.01 -3.53
C LEU A 166 12.34 3.57 -3.99
N LEU A 167 11.12 3.26 -4.42
CA LEU A 167 10.73 1.90 -4.80
C LEU A 167 11.49 1.38 -6.02
N PRO A 168 11.58 2.12 -7.15
CA PRO A 168 12.37 1.66 -8.30
C PRO A 168 13.84 1.45 -7.95
N SER A 169 14.44 2.39 -7.20
CA SER A 169 15.84 2.31 -6.78
C SER A 169 16.09 1.07 -5.90
N SER A 170 15.25 0.84 -4.89
CA SER A 170 15.44 -0.29 -3.97
C SER A 170 15.25 -1.65 -4.65
N ILE A 171 14.26 -1.79 -5.56
CA ILE A 171 14.05 -3.05 -6.30
C ILE A 171 15.20 -3.32 -7.26
N ASN A 172 15.74 -2.30 -7.93
CA ASN A 172 16.90 -2.45 -8.79
C ASN A 172 18.14 -2.91 -8.00
N GLN A 173 18.42 -2.27 -6.86
CA GLN A 173 19.54 -2.66 -6.01
C GLN A 173 19.34 -4.08 -5.46
N LEU A 174 18.13 -4.42 -5.03
CA LEU A 174 17.80 -5.77 -4.56
C LEU A 174 18.09 -6.81 -5.66
N ALA A 175 17.66 -6.56 -6.90
CA ALA A 175 17.90 -7.47 -8.02
C ALA A 175 19.40 -7.63 -8.34
N LEU A 176 20.19 -6.55 -8.23
CA LEU A 176 21.65 -6.62 -8.40
C LEU A 176 22.29 -7.47 -7.30
N ARG A 177 21.91 -7.28 -6.06
CA ARG A 177 22.42 -8.07 -4.92
C ARG A 177 21.98 -9.53 -4.99
N GLU A 178 20.74 -9.81 -5.39
CA GLU A 178 20.28 -11.17 -5.64
C GLU A 178 21.15 -11.88 -6.69
N ARG A 179 21.54 -11.19 -7.76
CA ARG A 179 22.44 -11.72 -8.80
C ARG A 179 23.84 -11.99 -8.24
N GLU A 180 24.40 -11.09 -7.43
CA GLU A 180 25.71 -11.27 -6.81
C GLU A 180 25.71 -12.47 -5.87
N VAL A 181 24.72 -12.60 -5.00
CA VAL A 181 24.56 -13.74 -4.09
C VAL A 181 24.41 -15.03 -4.88
N SER A 182 23.60 -15.03 -5.93
CA SER A 182 23.41 -16.20 -6.77
C SER A 182 24.67 -16.63 -7.54
N ARG A 183 25.52 -15.70 -7.98
CA ARG A 183 26.84 -16.04 -8.55
C ARG A 183 27.71 -16.76 -7.54
N ASN A 184 27.69 -16.34 -6.30
CA ASN A 184 28.45 -16.99 -5.21
C ASN A 184 27.87 -18.36 -4.83
N VAL A 185 26.53 -18.55 -4.97
CA VAL A 185 25.88 -19.85 -4.74
C VAL A 185 26.27 -20.85 -5.82
N THR A 186 26.49 -20.45 -7.07
CA THR A 186 27.01 -21.35 -8.10
C THR A 186 28.41 -21.88 -7.76
N ALA A 187 29.25 -21.06 -7.11
CA ALA A 187 30.52 -21.52 -6.55
C ALA A 187 30.35 -22.45 -5.35
N ARG A 188 29.23 -22.35 -4.61
CA ARG A 188 28.87 -23.22 -3.46
C ARG A 188 28.10 -24.48 -3.87
N LEU A 189 27.54 -24.54 -5.07
CA LEU A 189 27.05 -25.80 -5.67
C LEU A 189 28.19 -26.82 -5.84
N LEU A 190 29.42 -26.37 -5.73
CA LEU A 190 30.62 -27.19 -5.68
C LEU A 190 30.98 -27.58 -4.23
N THR A 191 30.07 -28.18 -3.48
CA THR A 191 30.34 -28.73 -2.15
C THR A 191 30.67 -30.21 -2.27
N GLU A 192 31.80 -30.58 -1.73
CA GLU A 192 32.27 -31.98 -1.68
C GLU A 192 31.38 -32.85 -0.75
N GLY A 193 31.15 -34.07 -1.18
CA GLY A 193 30.56 -35.13 -0.37
C GLY A 193 29.06 -34.95 -0.05
N LYS A 194 28.35 -34.02 -0.66
CA LYS A 194 26.92 -33.78 -0.40
C LYS A 194 26.07 -33.88 -1.66
N PHE A 195 24.89 -34.48 -1.53
CA PHE A 195 23.89 -34.43 -2.58
C PHE A 195 23.20 -33.09 -2.60
N LEU A 196 23.26 -32.41 -3.73
CA LEU A 196 22.66 -31.11 -3.97
C LEU A 196 21.48 -31.26 -4.94
N HIS A 197 20.44 -30.45 -4.75
CA HIS A 197 19.26 -30.45 -5.59
C HIS A 197 19.07 -29.05 -6.19
N PRO A 198 19.83 -28.66 -7.22
CA PRO A 198 19.81 -27.32 -7.79
C PRO A 198 18.47 -26.95 -8.43
N ALA A 199 17.70 -27.96 -8.88
CA ALA A 199 16.33 -27.79 -9.37
C ALA A 199 15.46 -28.99 -8.99
N LYS A 200 14.13 -28.83 -9.04
CA LYS A 200 13.22 -29.97 -8.88
C LYS A 200 13.52 -31.04 -9.91
N GLY A 201 13.78 -32.26 -9.47
CA GLY A 201 14.08 -33.40 -10.34
C GLY A 201 15.54 -33.49 -10.77
N VAL A 202 16.42 -32.61 -10.32
CA VAL A 202 17.87 -32.71 -10.60
C VAL A 202 18.63 -32.93 -9.29
N THR A 203 19.43 -33.97 -9.29
CA THR A 203 20.33 -34.32 -8.16
C THR A 203 21.76 -34.27 -8.66
N PHE A 204 22.62 -33.57 -7.93
CA PHE A 204 24.03 -33.40 -8.25
C PHE A 204 24.88 -33.81 -7.04
N TYR A 205 25.99 -34.51 -7.28
CA TYR A 205 26.94 -34.93 -6.25
C TYR A 205 28.34 -34.87 -6.78
N ILE A 206 29.28 -34.40 -5.98
CA ILE A 206 30.73 -34.35 -6.26
C ILE A 206 31.42 -35.01 -5.07
N ARG A 207 32.30 -35.98 -5.32
CA ARG A 207 33.04 -36.61 -4.23
C ARG A 207 34.12 -35.69 -3.70
N GLN A 208 34.95 -35.12 -4.56
CA GLN A 208 36.10 -34.30 -4.20
C GLN A 208 36.33 -33.20 -5.24
N ILE A 209 36.79 -32.05 -4.80
CA ILE A 209 37.18 -30.92 -5.64
C ILE A 209 38.65 -30.64 -5.41
N ASP A 210 39.44 -30.76 -6.45
CA ASP A 210 40.87 -30.47 -6.37
C ASP A 210 41.14 -28.95 -6.31
N PRO A 211 42.31 -28.53 -5.79
CA PRO A 211 42.65 -27.11 -5.66
C PRO A 211 42.69 -26.35 -7.00
N ASP A 212 42.83 -27.05 -8.09
CA ASP A 212 42.80 -26.53 -9.48
C ASP A 212 41.36 -26.33 -10.03
N GLY A 213 40.34 -26.74 -9.25
CA GLY A 213 38.92 -26.64 -9.63
C GLY A 213 38.39 -27.86 -10.38
N THR A 214 39.21 -28.93 -10.55
CA THR A 214 38.75 -30.20 -11.14
C THR A 214 37.80 -30.92 -10.19
N LEU A 215 36.64 -31.34 -10.70
CA LEU A 215 35.62 -32.08 -9.95
C LEU A 215 35.84 -33.58 -10.19
N ASN A 216 36.05 -34.34 -9.12
CA ASN A 216 36.26 -35.78 -9.18
C ASN A 216 35.01 -36.55 -8.76
N ASP A 217 34.76 -37.65 -9.51
CA ASP A 217 33.62 -38.57 -9.29
C ASP A 217 32.28 -37.82 -9.20
N VAL A 218 31.90 -37.27 -10.32
CA VAL A 218 30.67 -36.48 -10.45
C VAL A 218 29.48 -37.38 -10.81
N PHE A 219 28.39 -37.17 -10.15
CA PHE A 219 27.09 -37.81 -10.41
C PHE A 219 26.03 -36.73 -10.64
N LEU A 220 25.29 -36.81 -11.74
CA LEU A 220 24.17 -35.94 -12.08
C LEU A 220 22.97 -36.81 -12.48
N SER A 221 21.86 -36.71 -11.81
CA SER A 221 20.59 -37.33 -12.19
C SER A 221 19.56 -36.29 -12.58
N ASP A 222 19.06 -36.37 -13.80
CA ASP A 222 17.99 -35.50 -14.33
C ASP A 222 16.70 -36.29 -14.52
N ARG A 223 15.69 -35.94 -13.72
CA ARG A 223 14.34 -36.52 -13.72
C ARG A 223 13.27 -35.47 -13.99
N ARG A 224 13.59 -34.45 -14.75
CA ARG A 224 12.65 -33.38 -15.09
C ARG A 224 11.62 -33.83 -16.13
N ASP A 225 11.99 -34.77 -16.96
CA ASP A 225 11.12 -35.38 -17.94
C ASP A 225 10.33 -36.53 -17.27
N PRO A 226 8.98 -36.51 -17.28
CA PRO A 226 8.16 -37.59 -16.73
C PRO A 226 8.28 -38.92 -17.50
N GLU A 227 8.71 -38.90 -18.75
CA GLU A 227 8.80 -40.11 -19.58
C GLU A 227 10.16 -40.81 -19.49
N GLN A 228 11.21 -40.06 -19.11
CA GLN A 228 12.55 -40.56 -19.03
C GLN A 228 13.35 -39.98 -17.88
N SER A 229 14.24 -40.75 -17.30
CA SER A 229 15.27 -40.27 -16.37
C SER A 229 16.67 -40.57 -16.92
N VAL A 230 17.53 -39.55 -16.83
CA VAL A 230 18.92 -39.72 -17.31
C VAL A 230 19.88 -39.47 -16.14
N THR A 231 20.80 -40.39 -15.95
CA THR A 231 21.84 -40.30 -14.95
C THR A 231 23.20 -40.28 -15.64
N TYR A 232 23.97 -39.26 -15.33
CA TYR A 232 25.34 -39.10 -15.84
C TYR A 232 26.32 -39.33 -14.71
N THR A 233 27.36 -40.07 -14.95
CA THR A 233 28.51 -40.22 -14.06
C THR A 233 29.80 -39.93 -14.84
N GLY A 234 30.73 -39.21 -14.19
CA GLY A 234 32.02 -38.90 -14.82
C GLY A 234 33.13 -39.03 -13.79
N ALA A 235 34.28 -39.60 -14.19
CA ALA A 235 35.44 -39.69 -13.35
C ALA A 235 36.00 -38.30 -13.01
N ARG A 236 35.99 -37.40 -13.97
CA ARG A 236 36.38 -35.99 -13.82
C ARG A 236 35.39 -35.07 -14.52
N ALA A 237 35.23 -33.86 -14.00
CA ALA A 237 34.46 -32.84 -14.65
C ALA A 237 35.07 -31.45 -14.48
N PHE A 238 34.80 -30.59 -15.46
CA PHE A 238 35.24 -29.19 -15.47
C PHE A 238 34.05 -28.29 -15.65
N LEU A 239 33.96 -27.23 -14.85
CA LEU A 239 32.95 -26.20 -15.05
C LEU A 239 33.51 -25.10 -15.94
N VAL A 240 33.01 -25.05 -17.17
CA VAL A 240 33.41 -24.04 -18.16
C VAL A 240 32.28 -23.03 -18.33
N ARG A 241 32.62 -21.75 -18.24
CA ARG A 241 31.67 -20.65 -18.49
C ARG A 241 32.01 -19.96 -19.81
N ASP A 242 31.04 -19.87 -20.67
CA ASP A 242 31.11 -19.09 -21.91
C ASP A 242 29.99 -18.02 -21.86
N GLY A 243 30.35 -16.81 -21.43
CA GLY A 243 29.41 -15.71 -21.22
C GLY A 243 28.34 -16.05 -20.16
N ASP A 244 27.07 -16.10 -20.59
CA ASP A 244 25.93 -16.44 -19.77
C ASP A 244 25.63 -17.94 -19.65
N LYS A 245 26.35 -18.76 -20.44
CA LYS A 245 26.18 -20.22 -20.45
C LYS A 245 27.20 -20.88 -19.55
N ALA A 246 26.73 -21.86 -18.78
CA ALA A 246 27.59 -22.70 -17.97
C ALA A 246 27.48 -24.15 -18.43
N HIS A 247 28.62 -24.74 -18.77
CA HIS A 247 28.72 -26.11 -19.23
C HIS A 247 29.52 -26.93 -18.23
N LEU A 248 29.00 -28.10 -17.88
CA LEU A 248 29.73 -29.10 -17.11
C LEU A 248 30.31 -30.11 -18.12
N ILE A 249 31.60 -30.05 -18.36
CA ILE A 249 32.30 -31.00 -19.22
C ILE A 249 32.72 -32.18 -18.36
N MET A 250 32.12 -33.33 -18.58
CA MET A 250 32.46 -34.60 -17.92
C MET A 250 33.39 -35.40 -18.79
N VAL A 251 34.39 -35.98 -18.17
CA VAL A 251 35.43 -36.78 -18.83
C VAL A 251 35.43 -38.19 -18.25
N ASP A 252 35.58 -39.18 -19.10
CA ASP A 252 35.63 -40.61 -18.76
C ASP A 252 34.40 -41.06 -17.96
N GLY A 253 33.25 -41.06 -18.64
CA GLY A 253 31.98 -41.26 -17.96
C GLY A 253 30.98 -42.13 -18.71
N MET A 254 29.79 -42.26 -18.08
CA MET A 254 28.67 -42.95 -18.70
C MET A 254 27.35 -42.17 -18.50
N ALA A 255 26.46 -42.29 -19.46
CA ALA A 255 25.07 -41.83 -19.38
C ALA A 255 24.14 -43.04 -19.37
N GLN A 256 23.30 -43.14 -18.37
CA GLN A 256 22.25 -44.15 -18.24
C GLN A 256 20.89 -43.48 -18.42
N ARG A 257 20.15 -43.89 -19.44
CA ARG A 257 18.79 -43.44 -19.71
C ARG A 257 17.81 -44.56 -19.36
N LEU A 258 16.84 -44.25 -18.53
CA LEU A 258 15.73 -45.13 -18.23
C LEU A 258 14.47 -44.51 -18.81
N ASP A 259 13.87 -45.19 -19.78
CA ASP A 259 12.57 -44.84 -20.36
C ASP A 259 11.47 -45.51 -19.50
N HIS A 260 10.53 -44.73 -18.96
CA HIS A 260 9.55 -45.20 -18.01
C HIS A 260 8.43 -46.05 -18.65
N LYS A 261 8.08 -45.79 -19.92
CA LYS A 261 6.99 -46.51 -20.59
C LYS A 261 7.41 -47.77 -21.35
N PRO A 262 8.59 -48.02 -21.92
CA PRO A 262 8.98 -49.36 -22.24
C PRO A 262 9.78 -50.06 -21.12
N GLN A 263 10.09 -49.36 -20.01
CA GLN A 263 10.97 -49.82 -18.91
C GLN A 263 12.32 -50.36 -19.45
N THR A 264 12.83 -49.68 -20.47
CA THR A 264 14.12 -50.04 -21.07
C THR A 264 15.21 -49.11 -20.56
N MET A 265 16.36 -49.68 -20.21
CA MET A 265 17.53 -48.96 -19.80
C MET A 265 18.58 -49.04 -20.91
N SER A 266 19.07 -47.90 -21.34
CA SER A 266 20.20 -47.76 -22.26
C SER A 266 21.39 -47.13 -21.56
N THR A 267 22.61 -47.66 -21.83
CA THR A 267 23.84 -47.13 -21.26
C THR A 267 24.76 -46.75 -22.39
N THR A 268 25.28 -45.52 -22.35
CA THR A 268 26.26 -44.98 -23.33
C THR A 268 27.50 -44.56 -22.54
N VAL A 269 28.66 -45.04 -22.96
CA VAL A 269 29.97 -44.62 -22.43
C VAL A 269 30.49 -43.50 -23.31
N PHE A 270 31.07 -42.48 -22.70
CA PHE A 270 31.67 -41.33 -23.43
C PHE A 270 33.06 -41.01 -22.86
N SER A 271 33.94 -40.54 -23.73
CA SER A 271 35.24 -39.99 -23.32
C SER A 271 35.08 -38.55 -22.82
N ASP A 272 34.27 -37.72 -23.55
CA ASP A 272 33.97 -36.35 -23.24
C ASP A 272 32.47 -36.11 -23.45
N PHE A 273 31.82 -35.45 -22.50
CA PHE A 273 30.42 -35.08 -22.61
C PHE A 273 30.18 -33.69 -21.97
N SER A 274 29.55 -32.80 -22.72
CA SER A 274 29.17 -31.48 -22.24
C SER A 274 27.69 -31.46 -21.85
N TYR A 275 27.41 -31.24 -20.59
CA TYR A 275 26.07 -31.05 -20.08
C TYR A 275 25.84 -29.56 -19.85
N ASP A 276 24.78 -29.00 -20.46
CA ASP A 276 24.38 -27.60 -20.28
C ASP A 276 23.67 -27.44 -18.94
N ILE A 277 24.38 -26.87 -17.97
CA ILE A 277 23.83 -26.51 -16.64
C ILE A 277 23.24 -25.09 -16.61
N SER A 278 23.25 -24.37 -17.74
CA SER A 278 22.65 -23.02 -17.81
C SER A 278 21.20 -23.03 -17.41
N SER A 279 20.45 -24.07 -17.77
CA SER A 279 19.06 -24.23 -17.35
C SER A 279 18.88 -24.43 -15.83
N LEU A 280 19.91 -24.90 -15.14
CA LEU A 280 19.93 -25.04 -13.68
C LEU A 280 20.36 -23.74 -13.00
N THR A 281 21.15 -22.93 -13.70
CA THR A 281 21.62 -21.62 -13.25
C THR A 281 20.79 -20.47 -13.83
N GLN A 282 20.10 -20.69 -14.95
CA GLN A 282 19.39 -19.69 -15.76
C GLN A 282 18.09 -19.14 -15.15
N LYS A 283 17.56 -19.70 -14.06
CA LYS A 283 16.58 -18.96 -13.26
C LYS A 283 17.15 -17.66 -12.67
N ILE A 284 18.44 -17.43 -12.84
CA ILE A 284 19.20 -16.32 -12.28
C ILE A 284 19.61 -15.29 -13.35
N GLY A 285 19.66 -15.66 -14.64
CA GLY A 285 20.24 -14.82 -15.72
C GLY A 285 19.26 -14.03 -16.57
N GLN A 286 18.04 -14.50 -16.76
CA GLN A 286 17.00 -13.84 -17.56
C GLN A 286 15.77 -13.51 -16.71
N THR A 287 15.97 -12.90 -15.56
CA THR A 287 14.85 -12.26 -14.90
C THR A 287 14.55 -10.97 -15.64
N THR A 288 13.49 -10.97 -16.43
CA THR A 288 12.83 -9.75 -16.89
C THR A 288 12.86 -8.75 -15.76
N ARG A 289 13.41 -7.57 -15.99
CA ARG A 289 13.53 -6.53 -14.98
C ARG A 289 12.14 -6.26 -14.39
N ASN A 290 12.00 -6.31 -13.09
CA ASN A 290 10.68 -6.12 -12.45
C ASN A 290 10.07 -4.78 -12.90
N ILE A 291 8.84 -4.79 -13.38
CA ILE A 291 8.13 -3.59 -13.89
C ILE A 291 8.14 -2.43 -12.87
N ARG A 292 8.15 -2.75 -11.57
CA ARG A 292 8.21 -1.77 -10.48
C ARG A 292 9.61 -1.17 -10.30
N ALA A 293 10.64 -1.82 -10.85
CA ALA A 293 12.02 -1.33 -10.84
C ALA A 293 12.27 -0.27 -11.94
N ILE A 294 11.38 -0.17 -12.92
CA ILE A 294 11.46 0.79 -14.01
C ILE A 294 11.14 2.18 -13.47
N SER A 295 11.96 3.18 -13.78
CA SER A 295 11.72 4.55 -13.32
C SER A 295 10.45 5.14 -13.95
N SER A 296 9.79 6.06 -13.27
CA SER A 296 8.58 6.69 -13.80
C SER A 296 8.84 7.51 -15.06
N LEU A 297 10.04 8.08 -15.18
CA LEU A 297 10.44 8.81 -16.39
C LEU A 297 10.61 7.84 -17.57
N GLU A 298 11.25 6.71 -17.36
CA GLU A 298 11.46 5.66 -18.36
C GLU A 298 10.11 5.07 -18.83
N LEU A 299 9.16 4.85 -17.89
CA LEU A 299 7.79 4.43 -18.21
C LEU A 299 7.02 5.46 -19.09
N LEU A 300 7.35 6.76 -18.98
CA LEU A 300 6.73 7.80 -19.78
C LEU A 300 7.35 7.92 -21.19
N THR A 301 8.67 7.77 -21.29
CA THR A 301 9.43 8.13 -22.51
C THR A 301 9.76 6.93 -23.40
N ALA A 302 9.88 5.72 -22.83
CA ALA A 302 10.45 4.55 -23.49
C ALA A 302 9.53 3.32 -23.52
N LYS A 303 8.21 3.51 -23.54
CA LYS A 303 7.25 2.39 -23.48
C LYS A 303 7.46 1.32 -24.57
N GLU A 304 7.66 1.76 -25.81
CA GLU A 304 7.85 0.85 -26.94
C GLU A 304 9.13 0.05 -26.79
N THR A 305 10.23 0.71 -26.43
CA THR A 305 11.53 0.06 -26.24
C THR A 305 11.48 -0.98 -25.12
N ILE A 306 10.75 -0.72 -24.05
CA ILE A 306 10.59 -1.65 -22.90
C ILE A 306 9.71 -2.84 -23.31
N THR A 307 8.67 -2.61 -24.11
CA THR A 307 7.82 -3.69 -24.63
C THR A 307 8.64 -4.67 -25.48
N ASP A 308 9.48 -4.16 -26.35
CA ASP A 308 10.29 -4.96 -27.27
C ASP A 308 11.45 -5.67 -26.54
N SER A 309 12.10 -5.00 -25.59
CA SER A 309 13.29 -5.54 -24.90
C SER A 309 12.95 -6.47 -23.75
N GLU A 310 11.89 -6.17 -22.99
CA GLU A 310 11.57 -6.87 -21.74
C GLU A 310 10.28 -7.72 -21.83
N GLY A 311 9.54 -7.66 -22.94
CA GLY A 311 8.34 -8.48 -23.20
C GLY A 311 7.11 -8.10 -22.36
N TYR A 312 7.07 -6.90 -21.77
CA TYR A 312 5.90 -6.40 -21.05
C TYR A 312 4.83 -5.92 -22.02
N SER A 313 3.56 -6.20 -21.70
CA SER A 313 2.46 -5.60 -22.44
C SER A 313 2.37 -4.09 -22.19
N GLN A 314 1.96 -3.33 -23.19
CA GLN A 314 1.74 -1.88 -23.05
C GLN A 314 0.71 -1.56 -21.96
N GLY A 315 -0.28 -2.46 -21.75
CA GLY A 315 -1.26 -2.34 -20.67
C GLY A 315 -0.61 -2.39 -19.28
N ALA A 316 0.35 -3.31 -19.06
CA ALA A 316 1.04 -3.43 -17.79
C ALA A 316 1.91 -2.21 -17.47
N LEU A 317 2.59 -1.66 -18.48
CA LEU A 317 3.41 -0.44 -18.32
C LEU A 317 2.53 0.78 -18.00
N THR A 318 1.40 0.88 -18.68
CA THR A 318 0.42 1.96 -18.45
C THR A 318 -0.22 1.84 -17.07
N GLU A 319 -0.62 0.63 -16.67
CA GLU A 319 -1.17 0.36 -15.35
C GLU A 319 -0.20 0.76 -14.24
N GLU A 320 1.05 0.27 -14.28
CA GLU A 320 2.03 0.57 -13.22
C GLU A 320 2.28 2.08 -13.10
N LEU A 321 2.39 2.81 -14.22
CA LEU A 321 2.59 4.25 -14.23
C LEU A 321 1.44 4.99 -13.51
N HIS A 322 0.21 4.76 -13.98
CA HIS A 322 -0.97 5.44 -13.43
C HIS A 322 -1.30 4.97 -12.00
N LEU A 323 -0.97 3.72 -11.66
CA LEU A 323 -1.14 3.19 -10.32
C LEU A 323 -0.29 3.93 -9.29
N ARG A 324 0.92 4.41 -9.65
CA ARG A 324 1.77 5.23 -8.76
C ARG A 324 1.08 6.53 -8.36
N PHE A 325 0.47 7.22 -9.32
CA PHE A 325 -0.29 8.46 -9.05
C PHE A 325 -1.59 8.18 -8.30
N ALA A 326 -2.32 7.14 -8.70
CA ALA A 326 -3.58 6.78 -8.06
C ALA A 326 -3.39 6.42 -6.58
N ARG A 327 -2.29 5.75 -6.21
CA ARG A 327 -1.96 5.44 -4.80
C ARG A 327 -1.75 6.69 -3.95
N ALA A 328 -1.13 7.73 -4.50
CA ALA A 328 -1.00 9.01 -3.80
C ALA A 328 -2.39 9.63 -3.54
N LEU A 329 -3.29 9.59 -4.51
CA LEU A 329 -4.67 10.07 -4.34
C LEU A 329 -5.46 9.24 -3.31
N VAL A 330 -5.24 7.93 -3.27
CA VAL A 330 -5.86 7.06 -2.24
C VAL A 330 -5.50 7.51 -0.84
N CYS A 331 -4.26 7.98 -0.58
CA CYS A 331 -3.87 8.49 0.73
C CYS A 331 -4.72 9.71 1.16
N VAL A 332 -5.01 10.63 0.24
CA VAL A 332 -5.93 11.76 0.50
C VAL A 332 -7.35 11.25 0.80
N THR A 333 -7.80 10.33 -0.02
CA THR A 333 -9.14 9.76 0.06
C THR A 333 -9.39 9.06 1.40
N VAL A 334 -8.46 8.21 1.84
CA VAL A 334 -8.63 7.44 3.09
C VAL A 334 -8.54 8.34 4.33
N ALA A 335 -7.71 9.40 4.29
CA ALA A 335 -7.65 10.40 5.36
C ALA A 335 -9.00 11.15 5.49
N LEU A 336 -9.60 11.54 4.36
CA LEU A 336 -10.89 12.20 4.35
C LEU A 336 -12.06 11.27 4.71
N ILE A 337 -12.05 10.01 4.27
CA ILE A 337 -13.06 9.01 4.65
C ILE A 337 -13.03 8.80 6.16
N GLY A 338 -11.82 8.62 6.75
CA GLY A 338 -11.67 8.44 8.19
C GLY A 338 -12.27 9.59 9.00
N PHE A 339 -12.05 10.84 8.57
CA PHE A 339 -12.62 12.02 9.19
C PHE A 339 -14.13 12.15 8.92
N SER A 340 -14.55 12.12 7.67
CA SER A 340 -15.92 12.44 7.25
C SER A 340 -16.95 11.43 7.75
N ALA A 341 -16.61 10.15 7.78
CA ALA A 341 -17.49 9.10 8.28
C ALA A 341 -17.80 9.29 9.77
N LEU A 342 -16.83 9.68 10.57
CA LEU A 342 -17.05 9.95 12.01
C LEU A 342 -17.84 11.24 12.23
N MET A 343 -17.74 12.21 11.32
CA MET A 343 -18.52 13.47 11.39
C MET A 343 -20.03 13.29 11.17
N LEU A 344 -20.46 12.20 10.53
CA LEU A 344 -21.88 11.85 10.37
C LEU A 344 -22.52 11.35 11.67
N GLY A 345 -21.73 10.94 12.66
CA GLY A 345 -22.22 10.46 13.94
C GLY A 345 -22.90 11.55 14.74
N THR A 346 -24.15 11.27 15.19
CA THR A 346 -24.77 12.01 16.30
C THR A 346 -24.15 11.51 17.60
N PHE A 347 -24.11 12.37 18.61
CA PHE A 347 -23.69 12.00 19.98
C PHE A 347 -24.44 10.75 20.43
N SER A 348 -23.77 9.63 20.55
CA SER A 348 -24.35 8.34 20.98
C SER A 348 -23.62 7.85 22.22
N ARG A 349 -24.38 7.37 23.22
CA ARG A 349 -23.79 6.73 24.41
C ARG A 349 -22.93 5.49 24.10
N PHE A 350 -23.11 4.88 22.93
CA PHE A 350 -22.36 3.74 22.47
C PHE A 350 -21.11 4.10 21.65
N GLY A 351 -20.71 5.39 21.65
CA GLY A 351 -19.55 5.87 20.90
C GLY A 351 -19.75 5.87 19.37
N VAL A 352 -18.66 6.09 18.64
CA VAL A 352 -18.64 6.18 17.16
C VAL A 352 -18.28 4.85 16.48
N TRP A 353 -18.44 3.72 17.17
CA TRP A 353 -18.07 2.39 16.68
C TRP A 353 -18.71 2.04 15.32
N ARG A 354 -20.00 2.33 15.14
CA ARG A 354 -20.71 2.08 13.88
C ARG A 354 -20.11 2.87 12.72
N GLN A 355 -19.76 4.13 12.97
CA GLN A 355 -19.16 5.02 11.98
C GLN A 355 -17.73 4.55 11.62
N ALA A 356 -16.96 4.10 12.60
CA ALA A 356 -15.64 3.52 12.38
C ALA A 356 -15.73 2.24 11.54
N LEU A 357 -16.71 1.37 11.76
CA LEU A 357 -16.96 0.19 10.93
C LEU A 357 -17.33 0.57 9.48
N ILE A 358 -18.19 1.59 9.30
CA ILE A 358 -18.55 2.08 7.97
C ILE A 358 -17.30 2.62 7.26
N ALA A 359 -16.47 3.41 7.95
CA ALA A 359 -15.24 3.92 7.40
C ALA A 359 -14.27 2.79 6.99
N PHE A 360 -14.17 1.74 7.81
CA PHE A 360 -13.34 0.56 7.52
C PHE A 360 -13.89 -0.24 6.33
N ALA A 361 -15.20 -0.44 6.25
CA ALA A 361 -15.82 -1.09 5.10
C ALA A 361 -15.61 -0.31 3.80
N LEU A 362 -15.63 1.03 3.87
CA LEU A 362 -15.32 1.89 2.72
C LEU A 362 -13.84 1.79 2.31
N LEU A 363 -12.91 1.70 3.27
CA LEU A 363 -11.50 1.44 2.97
C LEU A 363 -11.32 0.13 2.19
N ILE A 364 -11.94 -0.95 2.69
CA ILE A 364 -11.90 -2.26 2.00
C ILE A 364 -12.54 -2.15 0.62
N GLY A 365 -13.65 -1.42 0.48
CA GLY A 365 -14.32 -1.20 -0.79
C GLY A 365 -13.43 -0.49 -1.81
N VAL A 366 -12.73 0.58 -1.41
CA VAL A 366 -11.79 1.33 -2.26
C VAL A 366 -10.62 0.45 -2.70
N GLU A 367 -10.02 -0.32 -1.76
CA GLU A 367 -8.92 -1.24 -2.09
C GLU A 367 -9.39 -2.43 -2.94
N GLY A 368 -10.59 -2.96 -2.69
CA GLY A 368 -11.18 -4.05 -3.48
C GLY A 368 -11.52 -3.62 -4.91
N LEU A 369 -12.07 -2.41 -5.07
CA LEU A 369 -12.39 -1.86 -6.38
C LEU A 369 -11.14 -1.69 -7.26
N ARG A 370 -9.98 -1.40 -6.64
CA ARG A 370 -8.70 -1.34 -7.36
C ARG A 370 -8.36 -2.65 -8.05
N GLY A 371 -8.55 -3.80 -7.37
CA GLY A 371 -8.28 -5.11 -7.95
C GLY A 371 -9.16 -5.39 -9.18
N ILE A 372 -10.42 -4.97 -9.14
CA ILE A 372 -11.37 -5.17 -10.24
C ILE A 372 -10.99 -4.32 -11.46
N VAL A 373 -10.49 -3.10 -11.24
CA VAL A 373 -10.16 -2.15 -12.30
C VAL A 373 -8.85 -2.49 -13.00
N SER A 374 -7.90 -3.17 -12.34
CA SER A 374 -6.60 -3.52 -12.93
C SER A 374 -6.71 -4.43 -14.15
N GLU A 375 -7.56 -5.47 -14.13
CA GLU A 375 -7.67 -6.43 -15.23
C GLU A 375 -8.09 -5.80 -16.58
N PRO A 376 -9.12 -4.94 -16.68
CA PRO A 376 -9.47 -4.26 -17.93
C PRO A 376 -8.33 -3.44 -18.52
N VAL A 377 -7.56 -2.74 -17.68
CA VAL A 377 -6.45 -1.88 -18.12
C VAL A 377 -5.27 -2.70 -18.64
N LEU A 378 -5.00 -3.86 -18.04
CA LEU A 378 -3.98 -4.79 -18.54
C LEU A 378 -4.27 -5.26 -19.96
N LYS A 379 -5.55 -5.45 -20.31
CA LYS A 379 -5.99 -5.87 -21.65
C LYS A 379 -6.03 -4.71 -22.66
N ASN A 380 -6.49 -3.54 -22.21
CA ASN A 380 -6.67 -2.35 -23.05
C ASN A 380 -6.03 -1.12 -22.38
N PRO A 381 -4.86 -0.65 -22.87
CA PRO A 381 -4.14 0.49 -22.29
C PRO A 381 -4.97 1.80 -22.25
N ASP A 382 -5.90 1.99 -23.19
CA ASP A 382 -6.72 3.20 -23.30
C ASP A 382 -7.69 3.38 -22.12
N LEU A 383 -7.96 2.30 -21.37
CA LEU A 383 -8.80 2.32 -20.18
C LEU A 383 -8.06 2.79 -18.91
N TRP A 384 -6.87 3.37 -19.02
CA TRP A 384 -6.09 3.91 -17.92
C TRP A 384 -6.87 4.85 -16.96
N PRO A 385 -7.87 5.65 -17.39
CA PRO A 385 -8.60 6.51 -16.44
C PRO A 385 -9.34 5.73 -15.36
N LEU A 386 -9.71 4.46 -15.63
CA LEU A 386 -10.35 3.59 -14.63
C LEU A 386 -9.49 3.38 -13.39
N ILE A 387 -8.16 3.47 -13.48
CA ILE A 387 -7.25 3.30 -12.34
C ILE A 387 -7.49 4.35 -11.24
N TYR A 388 -8.01 5.52 -11.61
CA TYR A 388 -8.34 6.59 -10.67
C TYR A 388 -9.72 6.45 -10.04
N LEU A 389 -10.57 5.58 -10.59
CA LEU A 389 -11.95 5.40 -10.13
C LEU A 389 -12.07 5.02 -8.64
N PRO A 390 -11.24 4.15 -8.06
CA PRO A 390 -11.29 3.87 -6.63
C PRO A 390 -11.01 5.10 -5.76
N ALA A 391 -10.01 5.89 -6.11
CA ALA A 391 -9.67 7.11 -5.37
C ALA A 391 -10.76 8.18 -5.50
N LEU A 392 -11.28 8.38 -6.71
CA LEU A 392 -12.31 9.38 -6.99
C LEU A 392 -13.67 9.00 -6.38
N SER A 393 -14.05 7.72 -6.42
CA SER A 393 -15.27 7.23 -5.78
C SER A 393 -15.23 7.40 -4.27
N GLY A 394 -14.11 7.03 -3.64
CA GLY A 394 -13.91 7.23 -2.21
C GLY A 394 -13.89 8.72 -1.83
N LEU A 395 -13.27 9.58 -2.63
CA LEU A 395 -13.29 11.03 -2.44
C LEU A 395 -14.72 11.59 -2.56
N ALA A 396 -15.47 11.18 -3.57
CA ALA A 396 -16.87 11.58 -3.75
C ALA A 396 -17.72 11.19 -2.54
N ILE A 397 -17.54 9.98 -2.00
CA ILE A 397 -18.22 9.52 -0.79
C ILE A 397 -17.82 10.39 0.43
N ALA A 398 -16.53 10.69 0.61
CA ALA A 398 -16.07 11.55 1.69
C ALA A 398 -16.67 12.97 1.61
N LEU A 399 -16.72 13.55 0.41
CA LEU A 399 -17.34 14.86 0.17
C LEU A 399 -18.86 14.82 0.40
N LEU A 400 -19.53 13.73 -0.02
CA LEU A 400 -20.95 13.52 0.28
C LEU A 400 -21.21 13.46 1.79
N PHE A 401 -20.37 12.77 2.55
CA PHE A 401 -20.48 12.70 4.01
C PHE A 401 -20.28 14.07 4.67
N LEU A 402 -19.32 14.86 4.20
CA LEU A 402 -19.13 16.23 4.65
C LEU A 402 -20.35 17.13 4.33
N HIS A 403 -20.91 16.95 3.15
CA HIS A 403 -22.11 17.67 2.74
C HIS A 403 -23.33 17.30 3.62
N LEU A 404 -23.54 16.01 3.87
CA LEU A 404 -24.59 15.54 4.78
C LEU A 404 -24.40 16.01 6.23
N ALA A 405 -23.14 16.05 6.69
CA ALA A 405 -22.81 16.57 8.02
C ALA A 405 -23.06 18.08 8.14
N SER A 406 -22.97 18.83 7.03
CA SER A 406 -23.26 20.28 6.99
C SER A 406 -24.77 20.59 6.96
N HIS A 407 -25.61 19.63 6.54
CA HIS A 407 -27.07 19.81 6.41
C HIS A 407 -27.86 18.78 7.27
N PRO A 408 -27.85 18.88 8.59
CA PRO A 408 -28.49 17.90 9.49
C PRO A 408 -30.01 17.79 9.30
N SER A 409 -30.66 18.79 8.69
CA SER A 409 -32.07 18.77 8.34
C SER A 409 -32.45 17.67 7.32
N LEU A 410 -31.55 17.30 6.43
CA LEU A 410 -31.77 16.23 5.47
C LEU A 410 -31.85 14.84 6.13
N LEU A 411 -31.09 14.63 7.20
CA LEU A 411 -31.09 13.38 7.97
C LEU A 411 -32.30 13.26 8.89
N ARG A 412 -32.83 14.39 9.41
CA ARG A 412 -34.03 14.42 10.27
C ARG A 412 -35.33 14.14 9.53
N ARG A 413 -35.43 14.50 8.25
CA ARG A 413 -36.64 14.29 7.44
C ARG A 413 -36.98 12.81 7.22
N ARG A 414 -36.02 11.91 7.19
CA ARG A 414 -36.26 10.46 7.06
C ARG A 414 -36.82 9.80 8.33
N ARG A 415 -36.56 10.32 9.53
CA ARG A 415 -37.09 9.77 10.79
C ARG A 415 -38.50 10.18 11.10
N ARG A 416 -39.07 11.21 10.44
CA ARG A 416 -40.45 11.65 10.61
C ARG A 416 -41.46 11.01 9.65
N ALA A 417 -41.01 10.14 8.76
CA ALA A 417 -41.86 9.45 7.77
C ALA A 417 -42.37 8.08 8.20
N GLU A 418 -42.26 7.71 9.49
CA GLU A 418 -43.00 6.58 10.05
C GLU A 418 -44.22 7.15 10.85
N PRO A 419 -45.39 7.23 10.21
CA PRO A 419 -46.64 7.53 10.91
C PRO A 419 -47.20 6.21 11.45
N GLY A 420 -47.01 5.88 12.71
CA GLY A 420 -47.65 4.69 13.21
C GLY A 420 -47.25 4.23 14.60
N GLU A 421 -47.07 5.15 15.58
CA GLU A 421 -47.03 4.71 16.96
C GLU A 421 -47.40 5.87 17.91
N GLN A 422 -48.62 6.37 17.70
CA GLN A 422 -49.35 7.14 18.70
C GLN A 422 -50.75 6.54 18.74
N LEU A 423 -50.96 5.59 19.64
CA LEU A 423 -52.25 5.22 20.27
C LEU A 423 -52.16 3.76 20.75
N ALA A 424 -51.60 3.56 21.92
CA ALA A 424 -52.05 2.58 22.88
C ALA A 424 -51.52 2.97 24.25
#